data_50d845c31833cbba04dba0561a1dd547
#
_entry.id   50d845c31833cbba04dba0561a1dd547
#
_cell.length_a   1.000
_cell.length_b   1.000
_cell.length_c   1.000
_cell.angle_alpha   90.00
_cell.angle_beta   90.00
_cell.angle_gamma   90.00
#
_symmetry.space_group_name_H-M   'P 1'
#
loop_
_entity.id
_entity.type
_entity.pdbx_description
1 polymer ?
#
loop_
_entity_poly.entity_id
_entity_poly.type
_entity_poly.pdbx_seq_one_letter_code
_entity_poly.pdbx_strand_id
1 'polypeptide(L)'
;LATGGAVIASQYIGRGDHKSASLAAKQLFYASLALSAVLGVIAVFFRKPVLNMVFGSIEADVMAHAQIYFLLSAISYPFLAVYNAGAALFRSMGDSRTTMLISILMNTINIVGNAILIYGFQMAAAGAATASLVSRAVGAIIITVLLLNPRRIIFYDKLHKPEIHLSMLKSILQIGVPNGLENSIFQIGKILVASIVSGFG
;
A
#
# COMPACT_ATOMS: atom_id res chain seq x y z
N LEU A 1 9.59 1.65 0.41
CA LEU A 1 9.65 2.85 -0.45
C LEU A 1 9.05 4.08 0.23
N ALA A 2 7.86 3.98 0.82
CA ALA A 2 7.17 5.11 1.46
C ALA A 2 8.07 5.83 2.48
N THR A 3 8.78 5.09 3.33
CA THR A 3 9.74 5.63 4.31
C THR A 3 10.89 6.37 3.60
N GLY A 4 11.51 5.76 2.59
CA GLY A 4 12.61 6.37 1.86
C GLY A 4 12.21 7.70 1.20
N GLY A 5 11.04 7.73 0.55
CA GLY A 5 10.52 8.96 -0.06
C GLY A 5 10.19 10.04 0.96
N ALA A 6 9.60 9.66 2.11
CA ALA A 6 9.30 10.59 3.19
C ALA A 6 10.58 11.22 3.80
N VAL A 7 11.64 10.42 3.99
CA VAL A 7 12.94 10.91 4.48
C VAL A 7 13.56 11.91 3.50
N ILE A 8 13.60 11.59 2.20
CA ILE A 8 14.13 12.51 1.19
C ILE A 8 13.30 13.78 1.13
N ALA A 9 11.97 13.67 1.13
CA ALA A 9 11.08 14.83 1.11
C ALA A 9 11.27 15.70 2.36
N SER A 10 11.37 15.11 3.56
CA SER A 10 11.59 15.88 4.81
C SER A 10 12.95 16.60 4.84
N GLN A 11 14.00 16.02 4.24
CA GLN A 11 15.30 16.67 4.11
C GLN A 11 15.23 17.94 3.23
N TYR A 12 14.47 17.87 2.11
CA TYR A 12 14.27 19.05 1.26
C TYR A 12 13.37 20.10 1.93
N ILE A 13 12.33 19.68 2.69
CA ILE A 13 11.52 20.61 3.50
C ILE A 13 12.39 21.33 4.53
N GLY A 14 13.25 20.61 5.25
CA GLY A 14 14.15 21.19 6.24
C GLY A 14 15.17 22.19 5.67
N ARG A 15 15.49 22.06 4.37
CA ARG A 15 16.35 23.01 3.62
C ARG A 15 15.56 24.19 3.02
N GLY A 16 14.24 24.21 3.15
CA GLY A 16 13.36 25.20 2.52
C GLY A 16 13.15 24.99 1.00
N ASP A 17 13.64 23.88 0.43
CA ASP A 17 13.49 23.56 -0.99
C ASP A 17 12.20 22.77 -1.26
N HIS A 18 11.08 23.47 -1.23
CA HIS A 18 9.76 22.86 -1.46
C HIS A 18 9.58 22.33 -2.88
N LYS A 19 10.33 22.87 -3.85
CA LYS A 19 10.29 22.40 -5.25
C LYS A 19 10.87 21.00 -5.38
N SER A 20 12.06 20.78 -4.83
CA SER A 20 12.69 19.46 -4.80
C SER A 20 11.95 18.47 -3.90
N ALA A 21 11.32 18.95 -2.81
CA ALA A 21 10.45 18.12 -1.98
C ALA A 21 9.22 17.61 -2.76
N SER A 22 8.57 18.47 -3.54
CA SER A 22 7.44 18.08 -4.41
C SER A 22 7.88 17.15 -5.55
N LEU A 23 9.07 17.33 -6.08
CA LEU A 23 9.65 16.43 -7.07
C LEU A 23 9.92 15.05 -6.47
N ALA A 24 10.49 14.97 -5.25
CA ALA A 24 10.69 13.72 -4.53
C ALA A 24 9.35 13.00 -4.26
N ALA A 25 8.30 13.74 -3.92
CA ALA A 25 6.97 13.20 -3.76
C ALA A 25 6.40 12.59 -5.06
N LYS A 26 6.60 13.24 -6.21
CA LYS A 26 6.24 12.67 -7.53
C LYS A 26 7.00 11.38 -7.82
N GLN A 27 8.32 11.38 -7.59
CA GLN A 27 9.14 10.16 -7.80
C GLN A 27 8.65 9.02 -6.91
N LEU A 28 8.34 9.30 -5.65
CA LEU A 28 7.80 8.31 -4.72
C LEU A 28 6.45 7.75 -5.22
N PHE A 29 5.55 8.61 -5.69
CA PHE A 29 4.25 8.20 -6.23
C PHE A 29 4.43 7.22 -7.40
N TYR A 30 5.22 7.59 -8.42
CA TYR A 30 5.45 6.75 -9.59
C TYR A 30 6.17 5.44 -9.23
N ALA A 31 7.20 5.51 -8.39
CA ALA A 31 7.94 4.32 -7.97
C ALA A 31 7.05 3.36 -7.18
N SER A 32 6.23 3.88 -6.28
CA SER A 32 5.30 3.06 -5.47
C SER A 32 4.22 2.43 -6.34
N LEU A 33 3.66 3.19 -7.28
CA LEU A 33 2.65 2.69 -8.21
C LEU A 33 3.22 1.62 -9.14
N ALA A 34 4.38 1.89 -9.77
CA ALA A 34 5.02 0.95 -10.69
C ALA A 34 5.42 -0.35 -9.99
N LEU A 35 6.13 -0.26 -8.85
CA LEU A 35 6.56 -1.45 -8.12
C LEU A 35 5.37 -2.27 -7.63
N SER A 36 4.35 -1.63 -7.07
CA SER A 36 3.16 -2.35 -6.59
C SER A 36 2.33 -2.96 -7.71
N ALA A 37 2.27 -2.31 -8.88
CA ALA A 37 1.63 -2.88 -10.06
C ALA A 37 2.38 -4.12 -10.56
N VAL A 38 3.72 -4.07 -10.64
CA VAL A 38 4.55 -5.23 -11.01
C VAL A 38 4.35 -6.37 -10.01
N LEU A 39 4.42 -6.10 -8.71
CA LEU A 39 4.19 -7.11 -7.67
C LEU A 39 2.76 -7.67 -7.73
N GLY A 40 1.76 -6.82 -8.00
CA GLY A 40 0.38 -7.25 -8.18
C GLY A 40 0.22 -8.19 -9.38
N VAL A 41 0.82 -7.87 -10.52
CA VAL A 41 0.83 -8.74 -11.71
C VAL A 41 1.51 -10.07 -11.41
N ILE A 42 2.69 -10.06 -10.79
CA ILE A 42 3.39 -11.28 -10.38
C ILE A 42 2.49 -12.11 -9.45
N ALA A 43 1.87 -11.50 -8.44
CA ALA A 43 0.98 -12.18 -7.53
C ALA A 43 -0.21 -12.84 -8.24
N VAL A 44 -0.82 -12.14 -9.21
CA VAL A 44 -1.93 -12.69 -10.02
C VAL A 44 -1.47 -13.90 -10.85
N PHE A 45 -0.31 -13.81 -11.49
CA PHE A 45 0.25 -14.91 -12.28
C PHE A 45 0.56 -16.14 -11.43
N PHE A 46 1.18 -15.95 -10.28
CA PHE A 46 1.61 -17.03 -9.39
C PHE A 46 0.57 -17.43 -8.33
N ARG A 47 -0.67 -16.92 -8.42
CA ARG A 47 -1.72 -17.18 -7.43
C ARG A 47 -1.97 -18.67 -7.17
N LYS A 48 -2.09 -19.48 -8.23
CA LYS A 48 -2.36 -20.92 -8.12
C LYS A 48 -1.20 -21.68 -7.46
N PRO A 49 0.05 -21.58 -7.99
CA PRO A 49 1.17 -22.27 -7.35
C PRO A 49 1.42 -21.82 -5.91
N VAL A 50 1.27 -20.52 -5.60
CA VAL A 50 1.42 -20.01 -4.23
C VAL A 50 0.36 -20.58 -3.30
N LEU A 51 -0.92 -20.56 -3.70
CA LEU A 51 -1.99 -21.11 -2.88
C LEU A 51 -1.87 -22.62 -2.68
N ASN A 52 -1.49 -23.36 -3.72
CA ASN A 52 -1.24 -24.79 -3.61
C ASN A 52 -0.06 -25.12 -2.69
N MET A 53 0.99 -24.28 -2.72
CA MET A 53 2.15 -24.45 -1.84
C MET A 53 1.81 -24.19 -0.36
N VAL A 54 0.95 -23.19 -0.09
CA VAL A 54 0.57 -22.78 1.27
C VAL A 54 -0.48 -23.70 1.88
N PHE A 55 -1.50 -24.06 1.11
CA PHE A 55 -2.67 -24.78 1.60
C PHE A 55 -2.67 -26.27 1.24
N GLY A 56 -1.81 -26.71 0.33
CA GLY A 56 -1.77 -28.11 -0.13
C GLY A 56 -3.09 -28.56 -0.79
N SER A 57 -3.55 -29.76 -0.43
CA SER A 57 -4.81 -30.33 -0.91
C SER A 57 -5.95 -29.97 0.04
N ILE A 58 -6.63 -28.85 -0.21
CA ILE A 58 -7.87 -28.46 0.45
C ILE A 58 -9.07 -28.67 -0.46
N GLU A 59 -10.28 -28.62 0.11
CA GLU A 59 -11.54 -28.71 -0.66
C GLU A 59 -11.57 -27.69 -1.81
N ALA A 60 -12.09 -28.13 -2.96
CA ALA A 60 -12.08 -27.32 -4.18
C ALA A 60 -12.83 -25.98 -4.01
N ASP A 61 -13.89 -25.97 -3.22
CA ASP A 61 -14.68 -24.76 -2.92
C ASP A 61 -13.87 -23.74 -2.11
N VAL A 62 -13.17 -24.19 -1.08
CA VAL A 62 -12.30 -23.34 -0.26
C VAL A 62 -11.16 -22.77 -1.10
N MET A 63 -10.57 -23.57 -2.00
CA MET A 63 -9.54 -23.12 -2.93
C MET A 63 -10.07 -22.04 -3.89
N ALA A 64 -11.30 -22.20 -4.40
CA ALA A 64 -11.93 -21.19 -5.27
C ALA A 64 -12.11 -19.85 -4.54
N HIS A 65 -12.60 -19.87 -3.31
CA HIS A 65 -12.74 -18.67 -2.48
C HIS A 65 -11.39 -18.01 -2.16
N ALA A 66 -10.35 -18.81 -1.86
CA ALA A 66 -8.99 -18.33 -1.63
C ALA A 66 -8.40 -17.65 -2.88
N GLN A 67 -8.64 -18.21 -4.07
CA GLN A 67 -8.17 -17.61 -5.32
C GLN A 67 -8.84 -16.26 -5.63
N ILE A 68 -10.13 -16.11 -5.36
CA ILE A 68 -10.86 -14.85 -5.53
C ILE A 68 -10.35 -13.80 -4.54
N TYR A 69 -10.20 -14.18 -3.27
CA TYR A 69 -9.65 -13.30 -2.24
C TYR A 69 -8.26 -12.81 -2.59
N PHE A 70 -7.38 -13.72 -3.03
CA PHE A 70 -6.02 -13.40 -3.42
C PHE A 70 -5.96 -12.47 -4.63
N LEU A 71 -6.80 -12.71 -5.65
CA LEU A 71 -6.90 -11.87 -6.84
C LEU A 71 -7.30 -10.43 -6.48
N LEU A 72 -8.39 -10.26 -5.74
CA LEU A 72 -8.88 -8.94 -5.34
C LEU A 72 -7.86 -8.21 -4.44
N SER A 73 -7.19 -8.96 -3.56
CA SER A 73 -6.10 -8.43 -2.73
C SER A 73 -4.92 -7.94 -3.58
N ALA A 74 -4.49 -8.71 -4.59
CA ALA A 74 -3.41 -8.33 -5.49
C ALA A 74 -3.75 -7.07 -6.30
N ILE A 75 -5.00 -6.94 -6.78
CA ILE A 75 -5.50 -5.74 -7.47
C ILE A 75 -5.49 -4.52 -6.54
N SER A 76 -5.63 -4.72 -5.24
CA SER A 76 -5.61 -3.62 -4.27
C SER A 76 -4.21 -3.09 -3.94
N TYR A 77 -3.12 -3.78 -4.31
CA TYR A 77 -1.74 -3.38 -3.99
C TYR A 77 -1.35 -1.99 -4.50
N PRO A 78 -1.65 -1.60 -5.75
CA PRO A 78 -1.36 -0.24 -6.23
C PRO A 78 -2.03 0.84 -5.39
N PHE A 79 -3.29 0.66 -5.02
CA PHE A 79 -4.03 1.61 -4.18
C PHE A 79 -3.41 1.72 -2.78
N LEU A 80 -3.09 0.58 -2.18
CA LEU A 80 -2.43 0.55 -0.88
C LEU A 80 -1.06 1.24 -0.91
N ALA A 81 -0.27 1.01 -1.96
CA ALA A 81 1.05 1.62 -2.12
C ALA A 81 0.95 3.15 -2.29
N VAL A 82 0.01 3.64 -3.09
CA VAL A 82 -0.26 5.06 -3.28
C VAL A 82 -0.70 5.70 -1.98
N TYR A 83 -1.63 5.07 -1.25
CA TYR A 83 -2.06 5.55 0.07
C TYR A 83 -0.87 5.65 1.04
N ASN A 84 -0.07 4.59 1.17
CA ASN A 84 1.08 4.57 2.07
C ASN A 84 2.14 5.62 1.71
N ALA A 85 2.40 5.83 0.42
CA ALA A 85 3.30 6.88 -0.07
C ALA A 85 2.78 8.26 0.31
N GLY A 86 1.52 8.56 0.03
CA GLY A 86 0.90 9.83 0.39
C GLY A 86 0.84 10.06 1.90
N ALA A 87 0.47 9.03 2.67
CA ALA A 87 0.44 9.11 4.14
C ALA A 87 1.83 9.39 4.73
N ALA A 88 2.89 8.81 4.16
CA ALA A 88 4.26 9.09 4.57
C ALA A 88 4.66 10.55 4.26
N LEU A 89 4.24 11.10 3.11
CA LEU A 89 4.45 12.51 2.77
C LEU A 89 3.70 13.46 3.69
N PHE A 90 2.46 13.17 4.05
CA PHE A 90 1.71 13.98 5.03
C PHE A 90 2.40 14.00 6.39
N ARG A 91 2.89 12.85 6.85
CA ARG A 91 3.68 12.77 8.09
C ARG A 91 4.99 13.55 8.01
N SER A 92 5.66 13.56 6.85
CA SER A 92 6.90 14.35 6.65
C SER A 92 6.63 15.88 6.67
N MET A 93 5.40 16.30 6.35
CA MET A 93 4.95 17.69 6.49
C MET A 93 4.43 18.02 7.90
N GLY A 94 4.45 17.07 8.85
CA GLY A 94 3.91 17.25 10.20
C GLY A 94 2.38 17.07 10.30
N ASP A 95 1.69 16.75 9.20
CA ASP A 95 0.23 16.60 9.18
C ASP A 95 -0.21 15.13 9.38
N SER A 96 0.04 14.60 10.57
CA SER A 96 -0.42 13.26 10.95
C SER A 96 -1.93 13.19 11.15
N ARG A 97 -2.60 14.31 11.40
CA ARG A 97 -4.05 14.38 11.62
C ARG A 97 -4.81 13.97 10.35
N THR A 98 -4.40 14.48 9.20
CA THR A 98 -5.01 14.13 7.91
C THR A 98 -4.88 12.63 7.63
N THR A 99 -3.71 12.04 7.85
CA THR A 99 -3.51 10.59 7.63
C THR A 99 -4.35 9.74 8.60
N MET A 100 -4.48 10.17 9.85
CA MET A 100 -5.33 9.51 10.84
C MET A 100 -6.80 9.52 10.41
N LEU A 101 -7.33 10.67 10.00
CA LEU A 101 -8.73 10.80 9.55
C LEU A 101 -9.02 9.93 8.33
N ILE A 102 -8.12 9.89 7.34
CA ILE A 102 -8.27 9.02 6.17
C ILE A 102 -8.24 7.55 6.58
N SER A 103 -7.34 7.18 7.51
CA SER A 103 -7.26 5.80 8.03
C SER A 103 -8.54 5.39 8.74
N ILE A 104 -9.12 6.26 9.57
CA ILE A 104 -10.42 6.01 10.24
C ILE A 104 -11.50 5.81 9.18
N LEU A 105 -11.57 6.67 8.17
CA LEU A 105 -12.55 6.55 7.08
C LEU A 105 -12.39 5.22 6.33
N MET A 106 -11.16 4.85 5.97
CA MET A 106 -10.87 3.56 5.30
C MET A 106 -11.32 2.37 6.15
N ASN A 107 -11.03 2.39 7.45
CA ASN A 107 -11.45 1.32 8.37
C ASN A 107 -12.98 1.27 8.50
N THR A 108 -13.64 2.42 8.58
CA THR A 108 -15.11 2.48 8.62
C THR A 108 -15.72 1.90 7.34
N ILE A 109 -15.22 2.29 6.17
CA ILE A 109 -15.66 1.74 4.88
C ILE A 109 -15.44 0.22 4.83
N ASN A 110 -14.29 -0.25 5.33
CA ASN A 110 -13.97 -1.67 5.35
C ASN A 110 -14.93 -2.45 6.27
N ILE A 111 -15.17 -1.97 7.48
CA ILE A 111 -16.08 -2.62 8.47
C ILE A 111 -17.52 -2.65 7.93
N VAL A 112 -18.03 -1.51 7.49
CA VAL A 112 -19.41 -1.41 6.95
C VAL A 112 -19.54 -2.22 5.66
N GLY A 113 -18.54 -2.12 4.76
CA GLY A 113 -18.49 -2.90 3.52
C GLY A 113 -18.48 -4.41 3.79
N ASN A 114 -17.68 -4.87 4.75
CA ASN A 114 -17.65 -6.27 5.16
C ASN A 114 -19.03 -6.71 5.69
N ALA A 115 -19.67 -5.91 6.55
CA ALA A 115 -20.98 -6.23 7.09
C ALA A 115 -22.03 -6.36 5.97
N ILE A 116 -22.09 -5.43 5.04
CA ILE A 116 -23.05 -5.44 3.93
C ILE A 116 -22.77 -6.60 2.96
N LEU A 117 -21.52 -6.80 2.54
CA LEU A 117 -21.18 -7.77 1.50
C LEU A 117 -21.19 -9.21 2.03
N ILE A 118 -20.79 -9.44 3.28
CA ILE A 118 -20.78 -10.79 3.86
C ILE A 118 -22.18 -11.18 4.33
N TYR A 119 -22.86 -10.34 5.11
CA TYR A 119 -24.16 -10.68 5.68
C TYR A 119 -25.33 -10.34 4.76
N GLY A 120 -25.26 -9.20 4.02
CA GLY A 120 -26.35 -8.79 3.11
C GLY A 120 -26.35 -9.56 1.80
N PHE A 121 -25.19 -9.66 1.16
CA PHE A 121 -25.03 -10.32 -0.15
C PHE A 121 -24.50 -11.75 -0.07
N GLN A 122 -24.16 -12.26 1.11
CA GLN A 122 -23.62 -13.61 1.35
C GLN A 122 -22.36 -13.93 0.51
N MET A 123 -21.53 -12.91 0.23
CA MET A 123 -20.35 -13.04 -0.65
C MET A 123 -19.13 -13.68 0.04
N ALA A 124 -19.25 -14.12 1.30
CA ALA A 124 -18.16 -14.76 2.05
C ALA A 124 -16.78 -14.06 1.86
N ALA A 125 -15.76 -14.81 1.47
CA ALA A 125 -14.39 -14.28 1.27
C ALA A 125 -14.30 -13.21 0.16
N ALA A 126 -15.10 -13.32 -0.89
CA ALA A 126 -15.15 -12.32 -1.97
C ALA A 126 -15.65 -10.97 -1.45
N GLY A 127 -16.62 -10.97 -0.55
CA GLY A 127 -17.15 -9.75 0.09
C GLY A 127 -16.08 -9.02 0.90
N ALA A 128 -15.33 -9.75 1.72
CA ALA A 128 -14.24 -9.19 2.53
C ALA A 128 -13.12 -8.59 1.66
N ALA A 129 -12.74 -9.28 0.59
CA ALA A 129 -11.72 -8.79 -0.35
C ALA A 129 -12.19 -7.54 -1.11
N THR A 130 -13.47 -7.51 -1.53
CA THR A 130 -14.06 -6.36 -2.23
C THR A 130 -14.15 -5.14 -1.32
N ALA A 131 -14.61 -5.29 -0.07
CA ALA A 131 -14.63 -4.20 0.90
C ALA A 131 -13.23 -3.63 1.15
N SER A 132 -12.22 -4.49 1.23
CA SER A 132 -10.82 -4.09 1.38
C SER A 132 -10.30 -3.35 0.14
N LEU A 133 -10.63 -3.81 -1.07
CA LEU A 133 -10.26 -3.13 -2.31
C LEU A 133 -10.89 -1.74 -2.38
N VAL A 134 -12.18 -1.61 -2.10
CA VAL A 134 -12.90 -0.33 -2.14
C VAL A 134 -12.34 0.65 -1.11
N SER A 135 -12.14 0.22 0.12
CA SER A 135 -11.58 1.09 1.17
C SER A 135 -10.20 1.62 0.82
N ARG A 136 -9.31 0.76 0.26
CA ARG A 136 -7.97 1.14 -0.19
C ARG A 136 -8.01 2.09 -1.39
N ALA A 137 -8.90 1.84 -2.36
CA ALA A 137 -9.10 2.71 -3.51
C ALA A 137 -9.58 4.11 -3.08
N VAL A 138 -10.56 4.20 -2.19
CA VAL A 138 -11.04 5.46 -1.63
C VAL A 138 -9.93 6.20 -0.91
N GLY A 139 -9.17 5.54 -0.05
CA GLY A 139 -8.04 6.14 0.66
C GLY A 139 -6.96 6.68 -0.29
N ALA A 140 -6.62 5.91 -1.33
CA ALA A 140 -5.66 6.32 -2.36
C ALA A 140 -6.14 7.54 -3.16
N ILE A 141 -7.41 7.57 -3.54
CA ILE A 141 -8.01 8.71 -4.25
C ILE A 141 -7.98 9.96 -3.37
N ILE A 142 -8.46 9.88 -2.14
CA ILE A 142 -8.52 11.03 -1.23
C ILE A 142 -7.12 11.60 -0.99
N ILE A 143 -6.13 10.76 -0.66
CA ILE A 143 -4.79 11.24 -0.35
C ILE A 143 -4.12 11.85 -1.59
N THR A 144 -4.37 11.30 -2.78
CA THR A 144 -3.85 11.85 -4.04
C THR A 144 -4.48 13.20 -4.34
N VAL A 145 -5.81 13.33 -4.22
CA VAL A 145 -6.52 14.60 -4.42
C VAL A 145 -6.03 15.68 -3.45
N LEU A 146 -5.79 15.33 -2.20
CA LEU A 146 -5.24 16.27 -1.22
C LEU A 146 -3.82 16.71 -1.56
N LEU A 147 -3.00 15.84 -2.17
CA LEU A 147 -1.64 16.17 -2.63
C LEU A 147 -1.62 16.89 -3.99
N LEU A 148 -2.73 16.98 -4.70
CA LEU A 148 -2.85 17.84 -5.88
C LEU A 148 -3.08 19.31 -5.51
N ASN A 149 -3.36 19.64 -4.24
CA ASN A 149 -3.60 21.00 -3.82
C ASN A 149 -2.30 21.82 -3.70
N PRO A 150 -2.09 22.86 -4.53
CA PRO A 150 -0.86 23.66 -4.56
C PRO A 150 -0.63 24.53 -3.30
N ARG A 151 -1.62 24.61 -2.41
CA ARG A 151 -1.47 25.32 -1.11
C ARG A 151 -0.69 24.53 -0.08
N ARG A 152 -0.38 23.24 -0.36
CA ARG A 152 0.40 22.38 0.54
C ARG A 152 1.89 22.64 0.35
N ILE A 153 2.68 22.36 1.40
CA ILE A 153 4.15 22.44 1.36
C ILE A 153 4.72 21.49 0.31
N ILE A 154 4.16 20.29 0.21
CA ILE A 154 4.41 19.32 -0.85
C ILE A 154 3.11 19.12 -1.63
N PHE A 155 3.20 19.18 -2.93
CA PHE A 155 2.07 18.87 -3.82
C PHE A 155 2.53 18.22 -5.11
N TYR A 156 1.64 17.49 -5.76
CA TYR A 156 1.89 16.86 -7.05
C TYR A 156 1.69 17.87 -8.19
N ASP A 157 2.75 18.58 -8.57
CA ASP A 157 2.69 19.45 -9.75
C ASP A 157 2.70 18.60 -11.03
N LYS A 158 1.75 18.85 -11.94
CA LYS A 158 1.67 18.22 -13.27
C LYS A 158 1.86 16.71 -13.23
N LEU A 159 1.07 16.02 -12.38
CA LEU A 159 1.15 14.56 -12.22
C LEU A 159 0.96 13.79 -13.55
N HIS A 160 0.34 14.42 -14.57
CA HIS A 160 0.18 13.84 -15.90
C HIS A 160 1.45 13.83 -16.75
N LYS A 161 2.51 14.55 -16.33
CA LYS A 161 3.83 14.55 -17.00
C LYS A 161 4.84 13.79 -16.13
N PRO A 162 5.15 12.52 -16.46
CA PRO A 162 6.13 11.74 -15.71
C PRO A 162 7.54 12.27 -16.01
N GLU A 163 8.08 13.03 -15.10
CA GLU A 163 9.49 13.44 -15.12
C GLU A 163 10.26 12.48 -14.19
N ILE A 164 10.98 11.52 -14.75
CA ILE A 164 11.73 10.53 -13.96
C ILE A 164 13.14 11.06 -13.72
N HIS A 165 13.45 11.34 -12.46
CA HIS A 165 14.80 11.74 -12.01
C HIS A 165 15.50 10.54 -11.34
N LEU A 166 16.32 9.84 -12.11
CA LEU A 166 17.00 8.61 -11.68
C LEU A 166 17.85 8.79 -10.43
N SER A 167 18.52 9.95 -10.27
CA SER A 167 19.33 10.25 -9.08
C SER A 167 18.47 10.29 -7.81
N MET A 168 17.32 10.96 -7.87
CA MET A 168 16.40 11.08 -6.75
C MET A 168 15.73 9.73 -6.45
N LEU A 169 15.34 8.99 -7.49
CA LEU A 169 14.79 7.65 -7.36
C LEU A 169 15.79 6.70 -6.70
N LYS A 170 17.07 6.76 -7.10
CA LYS A 170 18.15 5.99 -6.47
C LYS A 170 18.26 6.30 -4.97
N SER A 171 18.22 7.58 -4.59
CA SER A 171 18.26 7.98 -3.18
C SER A 171 17.06 7.45 -2.38
N ILE A 172 15.85 7.49 -2.95
CA ILE A 172 14.65 6.92 -2.34
C ILE A 172 14.79 5.40 -2.16
N LEU A 173 15.32 4.70 -3.16
CA LEU A 173 15.53 3.26 -3.13
C LEU A 173 16.61 2.85 -2.13
N GLN A 174 17.71 3.60 -2.05
CA GLN A 174 18.80 3.32 -1.11
C GLN A 174 18.36 3.35 0.35
N ILE A 175 17.36 4.15 0.70
CA ILE A 175 16.76 4.18 2.04
C ILE A 175 15.60 3.19 2.14
N GLY A 176 14.76 3.14 1.10
CA GLY A 176 13.52 2.38 1.12
C GLY A 176 13.71 0.86 1.02
N VAL A 177 14.73 0.39 0.30
CA VAL A 177 14.98 -1.06 0.13
C VAL A 177 15.51 -1.70 1.41
N PRO A 178 16.56 -1.18 2.09
CA PRO A 178 17.00 -1.74 3.37
C PRO A 178 15.90 -1.77 4.42
N ASN A 179 15.15 -0.68 4.57
CA ASN A 179 14.01 -0.62 5.49
C ASN A 179 12.91 -1.64 5.15
N GLY A 180 12.67 -1.87 3.85
CA GLY A 180 11.75 -2.91 3.38
C GLY A 180 12.23 -4.32 3.73
N LEU A 181 13.51 -4.61 3.54
CA LEU A 181 14.12 -5.90 3.87
C LEU A 181 14.08 -6.16 5.38
N GLU A 182 14.43 -5.17 6.20
CA GLU A 182 14.34 -5.24 7.67
C GLU A 182 12.92 -5.60 8.12
N ASN A 183 11.91 -4.88 7.63
CA ASN A 183 10.52 -5.18 7.93
C ASN A 183 10.09 -6.59 7.47
N SER A 184 10.58 -7.05 6.31
CA SER A 184 10.28 -8.39 5.80
C SER A 184 10.89 -9.47 6.68
N ILE A 185 12.14 -9.32 7.11
CA ILE A 185 12.81 -10.27 8.04
C ILE A 185 12.05 -10.30 9.37
N PHE A 186 11.64 -9.15 9.89
CA PHE A 186 10.87 -9.08 11.12
C PHE A 186 9.52 -9.80 11.02
N GLN A 187 8.81 -9.68 9.88
CA GLN A 187 7.56 -10.39 9.66
C GLN A 187 7.77 -11.91 9.53
N ILE A 188 8.84 -12.34 8.85
CA ILE A 188 9.21 -13.76 8.77
C ILE A 188 9.48 -14.30 10.19
N GLY A 189 10.22 -13.56 11.01
CA GLY A 189 10.47 -13.92 12.40
C GLY A 189 9.18 -14.11 13.21
N LYS A 190 8.21 -13.21 13.07
CA LYS A 190 6.90 -13.34 13.71
C LYS A 190 6.14 -14.59 13.26
N ILE A 191 6.17 -14.90 11.97
CA ILE A 191 5.49 -16.09 11.43
C ILE A 191 6.14 -17.36 11.99
N LEU A 192 7.47 -17.41 12.05
CA LEU A 192 8.19 -18.55 12.63
C LEU A 192 7.87 -18.74 14.11
N VAL A 193 7.87 -17.66 14.89
CA VAL A 193 7.48 -17.72 16.32
C VAL A 193 6.04 -18.20 16.46
N ALA A 194 5.10 -17.64 15.68
CA ALA A 194 3.71 -18.08 15.72
C ALA A 194 3.54 -19.56 15.33
N SER A 195 4.31 -20.04 14.33
CA SER A 195 4.33 -21.45 13.94
C SER A 195 4.86 -22.36 15.04
N ILE A 196 5.91 -21.96 15.73
CA ILE A 196 6.47 -22.72 16.87
C ILE A 196 5.45 -22.78 18.01
N VAL A 197 4.86 -21.63 18.40
CA VAL A 197 3.87 -21.57 19.47
C VAL A 197 2.64 -22.43 19.16
N SER A 198 2.15 -22.42 17.91
CA SER A 198 1.03 -23.25 17.49
C SER A 198 1.35 -24.75 17.48
N GLY A 199 2.64 -25.12 17.44
CA GLY A 199 3.07 -26.52 17.56
C GLY A 199 3.14 -27.06 19.00
N PHE A 200 3.07 -26.17 19.99
CA PHE A 200 3.07 -26.54 21.43
C PHE A 200 1.66 -26.53 22.07
N GLY A 201 0.64 -26.13 21.35
CA GLY A 201 -0.77 -26.11 21.78
C GLY A 201 -1.64 -26.99 20.92
#